data_32ab155f53bac38b606809d4e7b03dd2
#
_entry.id   32ab155f53bac38b606809d4e7b03dd2
#
_cell.length_a   1.000
_cell.length_b   1.000
_cell.length_c   1.000
_cell.angle_alpha   90.00
_cell.angle_beta   90.00
_cell.angle_gamma   90.00
#
_symmetry.space_group_name_H-M   'P 1'
#
loop_
_entity.id
_entity.type
_entity.pdbx_description
1 polymer ?
#
loop_
_entity_poly.entity_id
_entity_poly.type
_entity_poly.pdbx_seq_one_letter_code
_entity_poly.pdbx_strand_id
1 'polypeptide(L)'
;MVVDFSNPHGAPALTPAHGISWEIFDNPVSLFIGGVAAVLLELAEPSVRTGVWDHSSFQRDPLLRLRRTGFAAMVTVYAPADQAEQLIARVVRMHDRVRGTTPNGQPYHANDTRLLDWVQAT
;
A
#
# COMPACT_ATOMS: atom_id res chain seq x y z
N MET A 1 13.78 4.97 -4.28
CA MET A 1 14.17 3.57 -4.58
C MET A 1 13.79 3.29 -6.01
N VAL A 2 14.74 2.83 -6.79
CA VAL A 2 14.48 2.33 -8.15
C VAL A 2 14.27 0.82 -8.06
N VAL A 3 13.18 0.32 -8.65
CA VAL A 3 12.86 -1.10 -8.70
C VAL A 3 13.06 -1.59 -10.12
N ASP A 4 13.83 -2.65 -10.28
CA ASP A 4 14.03 -3.31 -11.56
C ASP A 4 13.16 -4.58 -11.60
N PHE A 5 12.06 -4.52 -12.34
CA PHE A 5 11.13 -5.65 -12.49
C PHE A 5 11.68 -6.77 -13.40
N SER A 6 12.79 -6.52 -14.11
CA SER A 6 13.34 -7.43 -15.11
C SER A 6 14.55 -8.23 -14.60
N ASN A 7 15.19 -7.77 -13.56
CA ASN A 7 16.43 -8.37 -13.07
C ASN A 7 16.38 -8.70 -11.55
N PRO A 8 16.90 -9.84 -11.15
CA PRO A 8 17.44 -10.92 -12.02
C PRO A 8 16.35 -11.58 -12.85
N HIS A 9 16.65 -11.87 -14.13
CA HIS A 9 15.68 -12.50 -15.02
C HIS A 9 15.19 -13.85 -14.45
N GLY A 10 13.86 -14.04 -14.38
CA GLY A 10 13.26 -15.23 -13.83
C GLY A 10 13.26 -15.31 -12.29
N ALA A 11 13.68 -14.25 -11.59
CA ALA A 11 13.56 -14.20 -10.13
C ALA A 11 12.10 -14.29 -9.69
N PRO A 12 11.78 -15.12 -8.67
CA PRO A 12 10.41 -15.25 -8.20
C PRO A 12 9.93 -13.97 -7.50
N ALA A 13 8.67 -13.62 -7.72
CA ALA A 13 7.97 -12.59 -6.94
C ALA A 13 7.44 -13.18 -5.61
N LEU A 14 6.98 -12.32 -4.70
CA LEU A 14 6.34 -12.77 -3.46
C LEU A 14 5.02 -13.50 -3.73
N THR A 15 4.30 -13.10 -4.80
CA THR A 15 3.05 -13.73 -5.20
C THR A 15 3.28 -14.69 -6.38
N PRO A 16 2.59 -15.84 -6.42
CA PRO A 16 2.74 -16.78 -7.54
C PRO A 16 2.29 -16.14 -8.87
N ALA A 17 3.06 -16.37 -9.95
CA ALA A 17 2.79 -15.81 -11.28
C ALA A 17 1.43 -16.22 -11.89
N HIS A 18 0.82 -17.29 -11.40
CA HIS A 18 -0.51 -17.73 -11.82
C HIS A 18 -1.55 -17.57 -10.70
N GLY A 19 -1.22 -16.75 -9.70
CA GLY A 19 -2.11 -16.47 -8.59
C GLY A 19 -3.12 -15.37 -8.91
N ILE A 20 -4.17 -15.29 -8.09
CA ILE A 20 -5.26 -14.31 -8.25
C ILE A 20 -4.76 -12.85 -8.27
N SER A 21 -3.70 -12.53 -7.53
CA SER A 21 -3.12 -11.18 -7.51
C SER A 21 -2.60 -10.77 -8.89
N TRP A 22 -1.95 -11.66 -9.61
CA TRP A 22 -1.47 -11.39 -10.97
C TRP A 22 -2.64 -11.21 -11.95
N GLU A 23 -3.67 -12.03 -11.83
CA GLU A 23 -4.88 -11.93 -12.66
C GLU A 23 -5.62 -10.60 -12.47
N ILE A 24 -5.78 -10.17 -11.21
CA ILE A 24 -6.43 -8.88 -10.88
C ILE A 24 -5.61 -7.70 -11.41
N PHE A 25 -4.29 -7.72 -11.22
CA PHE A 25 -3.40 -6.62 -11.60
C PHE A 25 -3.12 -6.55 -13.11
N ASP A 26 -3.37 -7.61 -13.85
CA ASP A 26 -3.19 -7.65 -15.31
C ASP A 26 -4.23 -6.82 -16.08
N ASN A 27 -5.37 -6.55 -15.46
CA ASN A 27 -6.42 -5.74 -16.09
C ASN A 27 -6.38 -4.29 -15.56
N PRO A 28 -5.92 -3.31 -16.36
CA PRO A 28 -5.77 -1.93 -15.91
C PRO A 28 -7.11 -1.24 -15.56
N VAL A 29 -8.22 -1.67 -16.16
CA VAL A 29 -9.55 -1.13 -15.84
C VAL A 29 -10.02 -1.61 -14.48
N SER A 30 -9.93 -2.91 -14.22
CA SER A 30 -10.26 -3.50 -12.92
C SER A 30 -9.36 -2.95 -11.82
N LEU A 31 -8.07 -2.79 -12.10
CA LEU A 31 -7.09 -2.22 -11.17
C LEU A 31 -7.43 -0.77 -10.81
N PHE A 32 -7.82 0.05 -11.79
CA PHE A 32 -8.21 1.44 -11.55
C PHE A 32 -9.48 1.53 -10.70
N ILE A 33 -10.52 0.80 -11.07
CA ILE A 33 -11.80 0.79 -10.34
C ILE A 33 -11.60 0.22 -8.92
N GLY A 34 -10.91 -0.90 -8.80
CA GLY A 34 -10.59 -1.53 -7.53
C GLY A 34 -9.74 -0.63 -6.64
N GLY A 35 -8.76 0.06 -7.21
CA GLY A 35 -7.91 1.01 -6.48
C GLY A 35 -8.69 2.19 -5.89
N VAL A 36 -9.65 2.75 -6.61
CA VAL A 36 -10.53 3.80 -6.09
C VAL A 36 -11.41 3.25 -4.96
N ALA A 37 -12.01 2.08 -5.16
CA ALA A 37 -12.83 1.44 -4.13
C ALA A 37 -12.02 1.11 -2.87
N ALA A 38 -10.82 0.58 -3.03
CA ALA A 38 -9.90 0.29 -1.92
C ALA A 38 -9.58 1.54 -1.10
N VAL A 39 -9.24 2.65 -1.74
CA VAL A 39 -8.97 3.92 -1.04
C VAL A 39 -10.18 4.39 -0.24
N LEU A 40 -11.38 4.31 -0.79
CA LEU A 40 -12.60 4.69 -0.09
C LEU A 40 -12.86 3.80 1.13
N LEU A 41 -12.65 2.49 1.00
CA LEU A 41 -12.79 1.54 2.11
C LEU A 41 -11.70 1.72 3.18
N GLU A 42 -10.45 1.93 2.78
CA GLU A 42 -9.37 2.25 3.72
C GLU A 42 -9.70 3.47 4.58
N LEU A 43 -10.19 4.52 3.95
CA LEU A 43 -10.54 5.77 4.63
C LEU A 43 -11.84 5.71 5.45
N ALA A 44 -12.62 4.63 5.34
CA ALA A 44 -13.76 4.39 6.22
C ALA A 44 -13.31 4.12 7.67
N GLU A 45 -12.11 3.56 7.88
CA GLU A 45 -11.55 3.38 9.23
C GLU A 45 -10.97 4.71 9.76
N PRO A 46 -11.45 5.23 10.91
CA PRO A 46 -11.09 6.56 11.40
C PRO A 46 -9.59 6.75 11.66
N SER A 47 -8.90 5.74 12.17
CA SER A 47 -7.46 5.79 12.45
C SER A 47 -6.63 5.83 11.17
N VAL A 48 -7.00 5.03 10.16
CA VAL A 48 -6.38 5.05 8.83
C VAL A 48 -6.60 6.41 8.16
N ARG A 49 -7.83 6.89 8.17
CA ARG A 49 -8.18 8.20 7.59
C ARG A 49 -7.38 9.33 8.25
N THR A 50 -7.31 9.37 9.57
CA THR A 50 -6.56 10.40 10.30
C THR A 50 -5.07 10.32 10.00
N GLY A 51 -4.49 9.12 10.00
CA GLY A 51 -3.09 8.91 9.64
C GLY A 51 -2.76 9.35 8.22
N VAL A 52 -3.59 9.02 7.24
CA VAL A 52 -3.44 9.47 5.85
C VAL A 52 -3.55 10.99 5.75
N TRP A 53 -4.54 11.58 6.42
CA TRP A 53 -4.78 13.03 6.37
C TRP A 53 -3.63 13.82 6.97
N ASP A 54 -3.14 13.43 8.14
CA ASP A 54 -2.14 14.20 8.89
C ASP A 54 -0.69 13.95 8.45
N HIS A 55 -0.40 12.75 7.93
CA HIS A 55 0.99 12.31 7.69
C HIS A 55 1.35 12.05 6.23
N SER A 56 0.39 12.15 5.29
CA SER A 56 0.67 11.93 3.88
C SER A 56 0.53 13.20 3.03
N SER A 57 0.91 13.09 1.76
CA SER A 57 0.69 14.16 0.78
C SER A 57 -0.77 14.27 0.29
N PHE A 58 -1.70 13.48 0.84
CA PHE A 58 -3.08 13.39 0.36
C PHE A 58 -3.78 14.75 0.22
N GLN A 59 -3.62 15.63 1.21
CA GLN A 59 -4.24 16.97 1.19
C GLN A 59 -3.65 17.89 0.11
N ARG A 60 -2.34 17.77 -0.15
CA ARG A 60 -1.59 18.66 -1.04
C ARG A 60 -1.52 18.15 -2.47
N ASP A 61 -1.38 16.83 -2.62
CA ASP A 61 -1.26 16.15 -3.90
C ASP A 61 -1.82 14.72 -3.80
N PRO A 62 -3.15 14.55 -3.91
CA PRO A 62 -3.79 13.23 -3.82
C PRO A 62 -3.35 12.30 -4.96
N LEU A 63 -3.04 12.85 -6.14
CA LEU A 63 -2.61 12.05 -7.27
C LEU A 63 -1.21 11.46 -7.06
N LEU A 64 -0.29 12.24 -6.50
CA LEU A 64 1.04 11.75 -6.13
C LEU A 64 0.93 10.63 -5.09
N ARG A 65 0.06 10.81 -4.09
CA ARG A 65 -0.18 9.78 -3.07
C ARG A 65 -0.73 8.50 -3.70
N LEU A 66 -1.71 8.61 -4.59
CA LEU A 66 -2.30 7.47 -5.30
C LEU A 66 -1.25 6.73 -6.15
N ARG A 67 -0.44 7.45 -6.90
CA ARG A 67 0.65 6.88 -7.72
C ARG A 67 1.68 6.13 -6.86
N ARG A 68 2.08 6.69 -5.72
CA ARG A 68 3.02 6.04 -4.80
C ARG A 68 2.46 4.76 -4.20
N THR A 69 1.19 4.77 -3.81
CA THR A 69 0.50 3.59 -3.27
C THR A 69 0.32 2.52 -4.34
N GLY A 70 -0.13 2.89 -5.52
CA GLY A 70 -0.25 1.97 -6.66
C GLY A 70 1.10 1.37 -7.07
N PHE A 71 2.16 2.17 -7.10
CA PHE A 71 3.52 1.66 -7.36
C PHE A 71 3.96 0.65 -6.30
N ALA A 72 3.73 0.94 -5.02
CA ALA A 72 4.07 0.01 -3.93
C ALA A 72 3.30 -1.32 -4.06
N ALA A 73 2.01 -1.26 -4.41
CA ALA A 73 1.22 -2.46 -4.68
C ALA A 73 1.76 -3.27 -5.87
N MET A 74 2.13 -2.61 -6.96
CA MET A 74 2.73 -3.27 -8.13
C MET A 74 4.07 -3.94 -7.80
N VAL A 75 4.90 -3.31 -6.97
CA VAL A 75 6.16 -3.89 -6.52
C VAL A 75 5.93 -5.15 -5.69
N THR A 76 4.97 -5.14 -4.77
CA THR A 76 4.63 -6.32 -3.97
C THR A 76 4.11 -7.49 -4.79
N VAL A 77 3.45 -7.24 -5.92
CA VAL A 77 2.90 -8.29 -6.78
C VAL A 77 3.92 -8.80 -7.81
N TYR A 78 4.64 -7.92 -8.46
CA TYR A 78 5.41 -8.26 -9.66
C TYR A 78 6.94 -8.22 -9.50
N ALA A 79 7.47 -7.46 -8.55
CA ALA A 79 8.92 -7.34 -8.41
C ALA A 79 9.55 -8.62 -7.86
N PRO A 80 10.85 -8.84 -8.11
CA PRO A 80 11.61 -9.87 -7.42
C PRO A 80 11.41 -9.77 -5.90
N ALA A 81 11.27 -10.91 -5.23
CA ALA A 81 10.89 -10.98 -3.82
C ALA A 81 11.78 -10.14 -2.90
N ASP A 82 13.09 -10.15 -3.14
CA ASP A 82 14.06 -9.36 -2.37
C ASP A 82 13.81 -7.84 -2.47
N GLN A 83 13.43 -7.34 -3.65
CA GLN A 83 13.12 -5.93 -3.86
C GLN A 83 11.76 -5.56 -3.21
N ALA A 84 10.78 -6.45 -3.30
CA ALA A 84 9.50 -6.27 -2.63
C ALA A 84 9.67 -6.23 -1.09
N GLU A 85 10.47 -7.13 -0.52
CA GLU A 85 10.78 -7.15 0.92
C GLU A 85 11.50 -5.88 1.37
N GLN A 86 12.45 -5.37 0.57
CA GLN A 86 13.12 -4.10 0.86
C GLN A 86 12.14 -2.92 0.87
N LEU A 87 11.19 -2.88 -0.06
CA LEU A 87 10.15 -1.85 -0.07
C LEU A 87 9.24 -1.97 1.16
N ILE A 88 8.79 -3.18 1.49
CA ILE A 88 7.95 -3.43 2.68
C ILE A 88 8.68 -2.97 3.94
N ALA A 89 9.93 -3.34 4.13
CA ALA A 89 10.73 -2.92 5.27
C ALA A 89 10.88 -1.39 5.34
N ARG A 90 11.00 -0.71 4.20
CA ARG A 90 11.03 0.75 4.14
C ARG A 90 9.70 1.37 4.55
N VAL A 91 8.58 0.81 4.10
CA VAL A 91 7.23 1.27 4.46
C VAL A 91 7.00 1.09 5.96
N VAL A 92 7.36 -0.05 6.54
CA VAL A 92 7.25 -0.31 7.98
C VAL A 92 8.02 0.75 8.78
N ARG A 93 9.27 1.04 8.41
CA ARG A 93 10.06 2.10 9.07
C ARG A 93 9.44 3.50 8.92
N MET A 94 8.81 3.78 7.81
CA MET A 94 8.07 5.04 7.63
C MET A 94 6.84 5.09 8.55
N HIS A 95 6.10 4.00 8.65
CA HIS A 95 4.94 3.86 9.52
C HIS A 95 5.27 3.98 11.01
N ASP A 96 6.49 3.69 11.45
CA ASP A 96 6.91 3.88 12.85
C ASP A 96 6.74 5.32 13.34
N ARG A 97 6.75 6.28 12.43
CA ARG A 97 6.57 7.71 12.71
C ARG A 97 5.13 8.17 12.59
N VAL A 98 4.24 7.34 12.05
CA VAL A 98 2.84 7.67 11.80
C VAL A 98 2.00 7.23 12.99
N ARG A 99 1.80 8.16 13.91
CA ARG A 99 0.99 7.98 15.12
C ARG A 99 0.30 9.27 15.49
N GLY A 100 -0.80 9.17 16.19
CA GLY A 100 -1.56 10.34 16.64
C GLY A 100 -2.83 9.92 17.36
N THR A 101 -3.80 10.83 17.35
CA THR A 101 -5.10 10.63 17.99
C THR A 101 -6.19 11.02 17.00
N THR A 102 -7.21 10.21 16.88
CA THR A 102 -8.39 10.50 16.04
C THR A 102 -9.20 11.65 16.63
N PRO A 103 -10.09 12.31 15.84
CA PRO A 103 -10.93 13.40 16.37
C PRO A 103 -11.78 13.03 17.58
N ASN A 104 -12.13 11.76 17.74
CA ASN A 104 -12.87 11.27 18.92
C ASN A 104 -11.97 10.77 20.06
N GLY A 105 -10.68 11.06 20.03
CA GLY A 105 -9.76 10.81 21.12
C GLY A 105 -9.11 9.42 21.14
N GLN A 106 -9.28 8.60 20.12
CA GLN A 106 -8.67 7.27 20.06
C GLN A 106 -7.22 7.36 19.55
N PRO A 107 -6.22 6.88 20.31
CA PRO A 107 -4.84 6.83 19.81
C PRO A 107 -4.68 5.78 18.71
N TYR A 108 -3.77 6.04 17.76
CA TYR A 108 -3.43 5.10 16.68
C TYR A 108 -1.93 5.09 16.39
N HIS A 109 -1.48 3.97 15.83
CA HIS A 109 -0.14 3.78 15.28
C HIS A 109 -0.26 3.00 13.96
N ALA A 110 0.39 3.46 12.89
CA ALA A 110 0.18 2.89 11.55
C ALA A 110 0.67 1.43 11.41
N ASN A 111 1.57 0.97 12.29
CA ASN A 111 1.98 -0.44 12.34
C ASN A 111 1.12 -1.29 13.28
N ASP A 112 0.00 -0.78 13.81
CA ASP A 112 -0.97 -1.59 14.54
C ASP A 112 -1.53 -2.67 13.63
N THR A 113 -1.43 -3.94 14.05
CA THR A 113 -1.85 -5.10 13.27
C THR A 113 -3.29 -4.99 12.80
N ARG A 114 -4.20 -4.49 13.65
CA ARG A 114 -5.60 -4.29 13.28
C ARG A 114 -5.77 -3.33 12.09
N LEU A 115 -4.96 -2.27 12.03
CA LEU A 115 -5.01 -1.30 10.93
C LEU A 115 -4.35 -1.86 9.66
N LEU A 116 -3.26 -2.62 9.81
CA LEU A 116 -2.61 -3.30 8.69
C LEU A 116 -3.54 -4.35 8.07
N ASP A 117 -4.23 -5.13 8.90
CA ASP A 117 -5.21 -6.13 8.46
C ASP A 117 -6.38 -5.48 7.72
N TRP A 118 -6.88 -4.33 8.22
CA TRP A 118 -7.92 -3.56 7.54
C TRP A 118 -7.48 -3.12 6.13
N VAL A 119 -6.30 -2.51 6.02
CA VAL A 119 -5.77 -2.02 4.73
C VAL A 119 -5.50 -3.18 3.77
N GLN A 120 -5.05 -4.32 4.27
CA GLN A 120 -4.80 -5.50 3.44
C GLN A 120 -6.10 -6.16 2.95
N ALA A 121 -7.17 -6.07 3.72
CA ALA A 121 -8.47 -6.67 3.38
C ALA A 121 -9.30 -5.81 2.39
N THR A 122 -8.95 -4.54 2.26
CA THR A 122 -9.64 -3.57 1.38
C THR A 122 -8.98 -3.45 0.03
#